data_076906ef2692898a5166f541a39fec1e
#
_entry.id   076906ef2692898a5166f541a39fec1e
#
_cell.length_a   1.000
_cell.length_b   1.000
_cell.length_c   1.000
_cell.angle_alpha   90.00
_cell.angle_beta   90.00
_cell.angle_gamma   90.00
#
_symmetry.space_group_name_H-M   'P 1'
#
loop_
_entity.id
_entity.type
_entity.pdbx_description
1 polymer ?
#
loop_
_entity_poly.entity_id
_entity_poly.type
_entity_poly.pdbx_seq_one_letter_code
_entity_poly.pdbx_strand_id
1 'polypeptide(L)'
;MRPESHSKPCIRTTSGDEKLTSEVTPHLQPVPTNGPDASLAVDTALADLDAGEQTWGRLGLTDRRTLLERMHALTTTHAQEWVTAAASVKGLDPSSNLLGEEWLSGPYSLLGGLGTLAHTLSALEAGGSPLAGAKFGTAPGGRTTVSVLPLNNFEKLLLNGFSAEVWLRPGIDRATAQRTAGLAQLDPTRTAGVGVVLGAGNITSIAPLDALYELIAFNRVVALKLNPIMDPLLPVFEKILAPLVDIGALRLLTGGADVGTYLVNHDRVDHVHMTGSAITHDAIVFGPGPDGAARKAANRPILTKEISSELGGVSPTIVLPGEWSRADIEFQAEHVATQRLHNSGYNCVASQVVVLSSEWKQRDEFIAALRAALDRAPARAPYYPGSDRRVSDATATYPSAERLGDGGGRVLITDLDPGEYAPLLQTEYFAPVMGVIELPYSGAAFAAKAVQTANEEFTGTLGINIIGTPSTIKELGEKFDSMLADLRYGTIAVNAWTALGFLTASATWGAFPGHTVDDVQSGIGIVHNALLIDGAERTVVRGPFRPLSRSLISGEMSISPKPPWFVTNKTAASTGKLLTAFAGAPSWTKLPAIFASALRG
;
A
#
# COMPACT_ATOMS: atom_id res chain seq x y z
N MET A 1 78.80 10.17 21.53
CA MET A 1 78.11 11.35 21.98
C MET A 1 76.64 11.25 21.54
N ARG A 2 75.78 11.00 22.49
CA ARG A 2 74.28 11.04 22.23
C ARG A 2 73.79 12.47 22.36
N PRO A 3 72.76 12.92 21.58
CA PRO A 3 71.94 14.04 21.94
C PRO A 3 70.63 13.58 22.53
N GLU A 4 70.20 14.40 23.43
CA GLU A 4 69.07 14.28 24.37
C GLU A 4 67.70 14.37 23.69
N SER A 5 66.75 13.63 24.28
CA SER A 5 65.33 13.65 23.98
C SER A 5 64.63 14.85 24.59
N HIS A 6 63.95 15.66 23.78
CA HIS A 6 62.96 16.66 24.26
C HIS A 6 61.56 16.04 24.24
N SER A 7 61.01 15.85 25.45
CA SER A 7 59.61 15.51 25.72
C SER A 7 58.70 16.69 25.45
N LYS A 8 57.66 16.53 24.63
CA LYS A 8 56.54 17.42 24.50
C LYS A 8 55.45 17.05 25.51
N PRO A 9 54.70 18.01 26.09
CA PRO A 9 53.68 17.72 27.06
C PRO A 9 52.40 17.15 26.42
N CYS A 10 51.87 16.14 27.08
CA CYS A 10 50.60 15.50 26.77
C CYS A 10 49.44 16.39 27.19
N ILE A 11 48.66 16.90 26.25
CA ILE A 11 47.38 17.58 26.52
C ILE A 11 46.34 16.48 26.74
N ARG A 12 45.85 16.35 27.96
CA ARG A 12 44.65 15.56 28.28
C ARG A 12 43.44 16.29 27.75
N THR A 13 42.78 15.74 26.73
CA THR A 13 41.42 16.04 26.38
C THR A 13 40.51 15.18 27.24
N THR A 14 39.77 15.84 28.14
CA THR A 14 38.66 15.24 28.86
C THR A 14 37.46 15.16 27.91
N SER A 15 37.21 13.95 27.36
CA SER A 15 35.96 13.64 26.73
C SER A 15 34.93 13.36 27.82
N GLY A 16 34.01 14.29 28.00
CA GLY A 16 32.83 14.06 28.82
C GLY A 16 31.81 13.27 28.02
N ASP A 17 31.89 11.94 28.01
CA ASP A 17 30.79 11.07 27.67
C ASP A 17 29.81 11.02 28.86
N GLU A 18 28.93 11.99 28.95
CA GLU A 18 27.70 11.82 29.73
C GLU A 18 26.81 10.79 29.02
N LYS A 19 26.92 9.54 29.48
CA LYS A 19 25.94 8.50 29.20
C LYS A 19 24.59 8.96 29.76
N LEU A 20 23.68 9.38 28.89
CA LEU A 20 22.24 9.41 29.14
C LEU A 20 21.74 7.96 29.28
N THR A 21 22.04 7.33 30.41
CA THR A 21 21.35 6.12 30.86
C THR A 21 20.25 6.57 31.80
N SER A 22 19.11 7.02 31.26
CA SER A 22 17.87 6.97 31.98
C SER A 22 17.31 5.56 31.81
N GLU A 23 17.18 4.81 32.87
CA GLU A 23 16.36 3.62 32.95
C GLU A 23 14.91 4.05 32.71
N VAL A 24 14.49 4.07 31.44
CA VAL A 24 13.08 4.13 31.07
C VAL A 24 12.62 2.68 30.94
N THR A 25 12.01 2.17 31.98
CA THR A 25 11.27 0.90 31.92
C THR A 25 10.04 1.14 31.05
N PRO A 26 9.89 0.52 29.89
CA PRO A 26 8.68 0.68 29.09
C PRO A 26 7.55 -0.09 29.78
N HIS A 27 6.63 0.65 30.41
CA HIS A 27 5.37 0.07 30.90
C HIS A 27 4.30 0.12 29.82
N LEU A 28 4.51 -0.64 28.74
CA LEU A 28 3.44 -0.95 27.80
C LEU A 28 2.76 -2.24 28.30
N GLN A 29 1.70 -2.08 29.07
CA GLN A 29 0.80 -3.20 29.38
C GLN A 29 -0.24 -3.32 28.26
N PRO A 30 -0.59 -4.53 27.82
CA PRO A 30 -1.72 -4.74 26.91
C PRO A 30 -2.97 -4.10 27.52
N VAL A 31 -3.64 -3.25 26.75
CA VAL A 31 -4.91 -2.65 27.20
C VAL A 31 -5.96 -3.75 27.28
N PRO A 32 -6.64 -3.96 28.43
CA PRO A 32 -7.74 -4.91 28.54
C PRO A 32 -8.82 -4.62 27.50
N THR A 33 -9.30 -5.64 26.84
CA THR A 33 -10.18 -5.54 25.67
C THR A 33 -11.64 -5.16 25.99
N ASN A 34 -12.03 -5.05 27.28
CA ASN A 34 -13.38 -4.65 27.70
C ASN A 34 -13.38 -4.11 29.13
N GLY A 35 -14.13 -3.01 29.36
CA GLY A 35 -14.44 -2.50 30.70
C GLY A 35 -13.74 -1.18 31.07
N PRO A 36 -13.92 -0.69 32.31
CA PRO A 36 -13.38 0.59 32.78
C PRO A 36 -11.85 0.70 32.72
N ASP A 37 -11.13 -0.42 32.77
CA ASP A 37 -9.67 -0.45 32.65
C ASP A 37 -9.19 -0.08 31.24
N ALA A 38 -9.96 -0.39 30.19
CA ALA A 38 -9.64 -0.03 28.82
C ALA A 38 -9.66 1.49 28.60
N SER A 39 -10.68 2.17 29.14
CA SER A 39 -10.79 3.64 29.04
C SER A 39 -9.63 4.32 29.76
N LEU A 40 -9.28 3.88 30.98
CA LEU A 40 -8.17 4.43 31.75
C LEU A 40 -6.82 4.28 31.01
N ALA A 41 -6.60 3.16 30.34
CA ALA A 41 -5.36 2.97 29.59
C ALA A 41 -5.32 3.82 28.31
N VAL A 42 -6.45 4.05 27.66
CA VAL A 42 -6.56 5.04 26.55
C VAL A 42 -6.29 6.45 27.06
N ASP A 43 -6.89 6.87 28.17
CA ASP A 43 -6.69 8.19 28.77
C ASP A 43 -5.22 8.41 29.12
N THR A 44 -4.56 7.39 29.68
CA THR A 44 -3.13 7.43 29.99
C THR A 44 -2.29 7.57 28.72
N ALA A 45 -2.57 6.79 27.67
CA ALA A 45 -1.86 6.86 26.41
C ALA A 45 -2.01 8.23 25.74
N LEU A 46 -3.21 8.80 25.77
CA LEU A 46 -3.45 10.14 25.21
C LEU A 46 -2.78 11.26 26.04
N ALA A 47 -2.74 11.12 27.36
CA ALA A 47 -2.01 12.06 28.23
C ALA A 47 -0.48 12.01 27.97
N ASP A 48 0.05 10.81 27.73
CA ASP A 48 1.46 10.63 27.35
C ASP A 48 1.77 11.27 25.99
N LEU A 49 0.83 11.16 25.02
CA LEU A 49 0.97 11.78 23.71
C LEU A 49 0.93 13.30 23.78
N ASP A 50 0.06 13.91 24.60
CA ASP A 50 0.05 15.37 24.84
C ASP A 50 1.43 15.87 25.33
N ALA A 51 2.04 15.13 26.26
CA ALA A 51 3.40 15.46 26.73
C ALA A 51 4.45 15.21 25.64
N GLY A 52 4.28 14.15 24.85
CA GLY A 52 5.14 13.76 23.74
C GLY A 52 5.10 14.74 22.57
N GLU A 53 3.96 15.39 22.31
CA GLU A 53 3.83 16.43 21.28
C GLU A 53 4.83 17.56 21.47
N GLN A 54 5.03 17.99 22.71
CA GLN A 54 6.02 19.04 23.01
C GLN A 54 7.45 18.56 22.73
N THR A 55 7.74 17.29 23.00
CA THR A 55 9.04 16.69 22.69
C THR A 55 9.23 16.60 21.18
N TRP A 56 8.22 16.09 20.47
CA TRP A 56 8.21 15.97 19.01
C TRP A 56 8.40 17.32 18.30
N GLY A 57 7.72 18.38 18.74
CA GLY A 57 7.83 19.73 18.19
C GLY A 57 9.21 20.40 18.40
N ARG A 58 10.02 19.90 19.34
CA ARG A 58 11.39 20.38 19.55
C ARG A 58 12.44 19.66 18.72
N LEU A 59 12.09 18.50 18.14
CA LEU A 59 13.03 17.73 17.32
C LEU A 59 13.22 18.37 15.96
N GLY A 60 14.47 18.61 15.61
CA GLY A 60 14.87 19.02 14.27
C GLY A 60 14.81 17.85 13.26
N LEU A 61 15.01 18.19 11.98
CA LEU A 61 15.00 17.19 10.91
C LEU A 61 16.06 16.10 11.10
N THR A 62 17.24 16.46 11.63
CA THR A 62 18.33 15.51 11.95
C THR A 62 17.89 14.47 12.98
N ASP A 63 17.23 14.91 14.06
CA ASP A 63 16.80 14.00 15.12
C ASP A 63 15.70 13.07 14.61
N ARG A 64 14.72 13.61 13.88
CA ARG A 64 13.65 12.82 13.25
C ARG A 64 14.21 11.80 12.29
N ARG A 65 15.17 12.18 11.45
CA ARG A 65 15.86 11.27 10.54
C ARG A 65 16.57 10.15 11.32
N THR A 66 17.26 10.48 12.40
CA THR A 66 17.93 9.50 13.25
C THR A 66 16.95 8.48 13.85
N LEU A 67 15.74 8.91 14.26
CA LEU A 67 14.69 7.99 14.73
C LEU A 67 14.24 7.04 13.60
N LEU A 68 14.03 7.54 12.37
CA LEU A 68 13.68 6.71 11.21
C LEU A 68 14.78 5.69 10.89
N GLU A 69 16.06 6.08 10.92
CA GLU A 69 17.21 5.21 10.69
C GLU A 69 17.32 4.12 11.78
N ARG A 70 17.05 4.45 13.04
CA ARG A 70 16.99 3.47 14.13
C ARG A 70 15.86 2.46 13.93
N MET A 71 14.67 2.92 13.57
CA MET A 71 13.53 2.03 13.26
C MET A 71 13.82 1.15 12.05
N HIS A 72 14.51 1.67 11.03
CA HIS A 72 14.96 0.89 9.87
C HIS A 72 15.90 -0.25 10.29
N ALA A 73 16.87 0.02 11.15
CA ALA A 73 17.77 -1.00 11.69
C ALA A 73 17.03 -2.06 12.53
N LEU A 74 16.09 -1.63 13.38
CA LEU A 74 15.25 -2.52 14.19
C LEU A 74 14.34 -3.38 13.31
N THR A 75 13.73 -2.79 12.27
CA THR A 75 12.93 -3.54 11.28
C THR A 75 13.77 -4.61 10.60
N THR A 76 14.99 -4.29 10.21
CA THR A 76 15.92 -5.25 9.62
C THR A 76 16.21 -6.41 10.58
N THR A 77 16.45 -6.10 11.85
CA THR A 77 16.78 -7.07 12.89
C THR A 77 15.61 -8.00 13.19
N HIS A 78 14.38 -7.46 13.26
CA HIS A 78 13.17 -8.19 13.65
C HIS A 78 12.31 -8.66 12.47
N ALA A 79 12.79 -8.52 11.21
CA ALA A 79 12.04 -8.90 10.02
C ALA A 79 11.58 -10.38 10.01
N GLN A 80 12.43 -11.31 10.45
CA GLN A 80 12.06 -12.73 10.52
C GLN A 80 10.98 -12.99 11.60
N GLU A 81 11.08 -12.34 12.75
CA GLU A 81 10.08 -12.42 13.83
C GLU A 81 8.72 -11.89 13.32
N TRP A 82 8.73 -10.76 12.62
CA TRP A 82 7.53 -10.19 12.00
C TRP A 82 6.86 -11.16 11.03
N VAL A 83 7.61 -11.68 10.06
CA VAL A 83 7.06 -12.62 9.07
C VAL A 83 6.53 -13.90 9.73
N THR A 84 7.18 -14.38 10.78
CA THR A 84 6.72 -15.56 11.53
C THR A 84 5.38 -15.28 12.24
N ALA A 85 5.25 -14.13 12.89
CA ALA A 85 3.99 -13.71 13.54
C ALA A 85 2.87 -13.52 12.50
N ALA A 86 3.15 -12.83 11.39
CA ALA A 86 2.20 -12.63 10.30
C ALA A 86 1.73 -13.95 9.67
N ALA A 87 2.65 -14.88 9.43
CA ALA A 87 2.34 -16.21 8.92
C ALA A 87 1.42 -16.99 9.88
N SER A 88 1.69 -16.92 11.17
CA SER A 88 0.84 -17.55 12.21
C SER A 88 -0.58 -16.98 12.20
N VAL A 89 -0.73 -15.66 12.18
CA VAL A 89 -2.04 -14.96 12.08
C VAL A 89 -2.83 -15.43 10.87
N LYS A 90 -2.15 -15.60 9.73
CA LYS A 90 -2.77 -15.94 8.45
C LYS A 90 -2.84 -17.46 8.17
N GLY A 91 -2.43 -18.30 9.10
CA GLY A 91 -2.44 -19.76 8.95
C GLY A 91 -1.55 -20.27 7.82
N LEU A 92 -0.44 -19.59 7.54
CA LEU A 92 0.51 -19.98 6.50
C LEU A 92 1.52 -21.00 7.03
N ASP A 93 1.74 -22.07 6.26
CA ASP A 93 2.80 -23.02 6.53
C ASP A 93 4.18 -22.35 6.44
N PRO A 94 5.07 -22.52 7.43
CA PRO A 94 6.42 -21.94 7.41
C PRO A 94 7.30 -22.33 6.22
N SER A 95 6.97 -23.41 5.52
CA SER A 95 7.66 -23.83 4.30
C SER A 95 7.03 -23.34 3.01
N SER A 96 5.87 -22.67 3.09
CA SER A 96 5.12 -22.19 1.93
C SER A 96 5.82 -21.05 1.19
N ASN A 97 5.81 -21.10 -0.13
CA ASN A 97 6.25 -19.96 -0.94
C ASN A 97 5.34 -18.74 -0.81
N LEU A 98 4.10 -18.89 -0.32
CA LEU A 98 3.21 -17.77 -0.03
C LEU A 98 3.75 -16.85 1.09
N LEU A 99 4.74 -17.29 1.88
CA LEU A 99 5.48 -16.40 2.79
C LEU A 99 6.16 -15.22 2.07
N GLY A 100 6.40 -15.33 0.76
CA GLY A 100 6.88 -14.22 -0.05
C GLY A 100 6.00 -12.98 0.05
N GLU A 101 4.69 -13.18 0.18
CA GLU A 101 3.72 -12.09 0.37
C GLU A 101 3.99 -11.35 1.69
N GLU A 102 4.24 -12.08 2.78
CA GLU A 102 4.49 -11.47 4.10
C GLU A 102 5.85 -10.78 4.17
N TRP A 103 6.87 -11.30 3.49
CA TRP A 103 8.15 -10.60 3.36
C TRP A 103 8.01 -9.27 2.65
N LEU A 104 7.28 -9.24 1.52
CA LEU A 104 7.16 -8.05 0.67
C LEU A 104 6.17 -7.03 1.25
N SER A 105 5.00 -7.46 1.69
CA SER A 105 3.96 -6.58 2.22
C SER A 105 4.09 -6.25 3.72
N GLY A 106 5.08 -6.80 4.39
CA GLY A 106 5.42 -6.52 5.80
C GLY A 106 6.73 -5.73 5.89
N PRO A 107 7.82 -6.36 6.37
CA PRO A 107 9.06 -5.65 6.67
C PRO A 107 9.70 -4.97 5.46
N TYR A 108 9.62 -5.54 4.25
CA TYR A 108 10.16 -4.89 3.05
C TYR A 108 9.50 -3.53 2.77
N SER A 109 8.16 -3.46 2.84
CA SER A 109 7.42 -2.21 2.65
C SER A 109 7.79 -1.15 3.69
N LEU A 110 7.87 -1.54 4.98
CA LEU A 110 8.25 -0.59 6.03
C LEU A 110 9.70 -0.11 5.86
N LEU A 111 10.65 -0.99 5.50
CA LEU A 111 12.02 -0.60 5.21
C LEU A 111 12.09 0.41 4.06
N GLY A 112 11.33 0.18 2.99
CA GLY A 112 11.21 1.12 1.87
C GLY A 112 10.69 2.49 2.32
N GLY A 113 9.61 2.51 3.10
CA GLY A 113 9.03 3.73 3.67
C GLY A 113 10.00 4.51 4.55
N LEU A 114 10.60 3.83 5.53
CA LEU A 114 11.57 4.44 6.45
C LEU A 114 12.81 4.99 5.73
N GLY A 115 13.36 4.21 4.78
CA GLY A 115 14.52 4.63 4.00
C GLY A 115 14.22 5.84 3.11
N THR A 116 13.05 5.87 2.46
CA THR A 116 12.65 7.00 1.62
C THR A 116 12.34 8.25 2.46
N LEU A 117 11.66 8.11 3.61
CA LEU A 117 11.43 9.22 4.54
C LEU A 117 12.75 9.78 5.09
N ALA A 118 13.68 8.93 5.49
CA ALA A 118 15.01 9.37 5.96
C ALA A 118 15.76 10.16 4.87
N HIS A 119 15.70 9.70 3.61
CA HIS A 119 16.24 10.43 2.46
C HIS A 119 15.55 11.78 2.26
N THR A 120 14.23 11.83 2.35
CA THR A 120 13.42 13.05 2.25
C THR A 120 13.83 14.07 3.31
N LEU A 121 13.91 13.65 4.58
CA LEU A 121 14.34 14.54 5.66
C LEU A 121 15.79 15.02 5.49
N SER A 122 16.69 14.18 5.00
CA SER A 122 18.07 14.56 4.67
C SER A 122 18.13 15.63 3.58
N ALA A 123 17.28 15.54 2.56
CA ALA A 123 17.22 16.57 1.50
C ALA A 123 16.73 17.91 2.05
N LEU A 124 15.70 17.90 2.91
CA LEU A 124 15.19 19.10 3.57
C LEU A 124 16.19 19.70 4.56
N GLU A 125 16.90 18.88 5.35
CA GLU A 125 17.97 19.28 6.25
C GLU A 125 19.08 20.05 5.51
N ALA A 126 19.41 19.61 4.30
CA ALA A 126 20.37 20.29 3.43
C ALA A 126 19.81 21.57 2.76
N GLY A 127 18.59 21.99 3.07
CA GLY A 127 17.93 23.15 2.47
C GLY A 127 17.48 22.92 1.04
N GLY A 128 17.43 21.65 0.58
CA GLY A 128 17.00 21.26 -0.75
C GLY A 128 15.55 20.75 -0.78
N SER A 129 15.13 20.26 -1.96
CA SER A 129 13.85 19.59 -2.15
C SER A 129 14.04 18.09 -2.29
N PRO A 130 13.17 17.25 -1.71
CA PRO A 130 13.17 15.82 -1.97
C PRO A 130 13.05 15.46 -3.46
N LEU A 131 12.53 16.38 -4.26
CA LEU A 131 12.34 16.24 -5.71
C LEU A 131 13.45 16.86 -6.55
N ALA A 132 14.56 17.34 -5.96
CA ALA A 132 15.61 18.04 -6.68
C ALA A 132 16.21 17.22 -7.83
N GLY A 133 16.40 15.91 -7.64
CA GLY A 133 16.94 14.98 -8.66
C GLY A 133 15.89 14.28 -9.51
N ALA A 134 14.59 14.50 -9.27
CA ALA A 134 13.53 13.81 -9.98
C ALA A 134 13.40 14.29 -11.43
N LYS A 135 13.04 13.36 -12.33
CA LYS A 135 12.64 13.70 -13.70
C LYS A 135 11.19 14.16 -13.69
N PHE A 136 10.95 15.27 -14.34
CA PHE A 136 9.62 15.81 -14.56
C PHE A 136 9.21 15.61 -16.01
N GLY A 137 7.93 15.33 -16.21
CA GLY A 137 7.30 15.20 -17.52
C GLY A 137 5.95 15.92 -17.55
N THR A 138 5.18 15.65 -18.59
CA THR A 138 3.84 16.19 -18.79
C THR A 138 2.90 15.07 -19.21
N ALA A 139 1.73 15.03 -18.61
CA ALA A 139 0.63 14.14 -18.95
C ALA A 139 -0.54 14.93 -19.55
N PRO A 140 -1.53 14.27 -20.18
CA PRO A 140 -2.69 14.93 -20.75
C PRO A 140 -3.41 15.86 -19.76
N GLY A 141 -3.99 16.95 -20.29
CA GLY A 141 -4.61 18.00 -19.48
C GLY A 141 -3.59 18.94 -18.82
N GLY A 142 -2.31 18.96 -19.29
CA GLY A 142 -1.26 19.84 -18.78
C GLY A 142 -0.78 19.47 -17.38
N ARG A 143 -1.01 18.24 -16.93
CA ARG A 143 -0.53 17.76 -15.63
C ARG A 143 0.98 17.57 -15.62
N THR A 144 1.63 18.08 -14.60
CA THR A 144 3.04 17.77 -14.33
C THR A 144 3.17 16.36 -13.80
N THR A 145 4.15 15.60 -14.29
CA THR A 145 4.47 14.26 -13.74
C THR A 145 5.84 14.26 -13.07
N VAL A 146 5.98 13.46 -12.04
CA VAL A 146 7.22 13.25 -11.28
C VAL A 146 7.57 11.77 -11.37
N SER A 147 8.71 11.43 -12.00
CA SER A 147 9.19 10.04 -12.02
C SER A 147 9.67 9.65 -10.62
N VAL A 148 9.07 8.60 -10.06
CA VAL A 148 9.35 8.12 -8.71
C VAL A 148 9.91 6.69 -8.67
N LEU A 149 9.94 6.00 -9.81
CA LEU A 149 10.58 4.69 -9.99
C LEU A 149 11.09 4.56 -11.43
N PRO A 150 12.35 4.15 -11.66
CA PRO A 150 13.44 3.95 -10.69
C PRO A 150 14.13 5.27 -10.29
N LEU A 151 14.48 5.43 -9.01
CA LEU A 151 15.22 6.59 -8.51
C LEU A 151 16.73 6.35 -8.46
N ASN A 152 17.17 5.09 -8.40
CA ASN A 152 18.57 4.72 -8.25
C ASN A 152 18.96 3.50 -9.12
N ASN A 153 20.25 3.18 -9.16
CA ASN A 153 20.77 2.08 -9.98
C ASN A 153 20.35 0.69 -9.49
N PHE A 154 20.10 0.52 -8.20
CA PHE A 154 19.60 -0.74 -7.68
C PHE A 154 18.17 -1.01 -8.15
N GLU A 155 17.30 -0.01 -8.09
CA GLU A 155 15.93 -0.11 -8.61
C GLU A 155 15.90 -0.34 -10.11
N LYS A 156 16.76 0.37 -10.89
CA LYS A 156 16.90 0.12 -12.34
C LYS A 156 17.23 -1.31 -12.68
N LEU A 157 17.96 -1.98 -11.80
CA LEU A 157 18.38 -3.36 -12.02
C LEU A 157 17.36 -4.36 -11.47
N LEU A 158 16.92 -4.20 -10.22
CA LEU A 158 16.00 -5.12 -9.55
C LEU A 158 14.59 -5.08 -10.12
N LEU A 159 14.12 -3.90 -10.52
CA LEU A 159 12.81 -3.65 -11.11
C LEU A 159 12.93 -3.25 -12.59
N ASN A 160 13.88 -3.86 -13.31
CA ASN A 160 14.07 -3.58 -14.72
C ASN A 160 12.78 -3.81 -15.53
N GLY A 161 12.39 -2.82 -16.33
CA GLY A 161 11.13 -2.83 -17.08
C GLY A 161 9.94 -2.25 -16.33
N PHE A 162 10.08 -1.96 -15.02
CA PHE A 162 9.05 -1.26 -14.25
C PHE A 162 9.40 0.23 -14.12
N SER A 163 8.35 1.06 -14.10
CA SER A 163 8.44 2.48 -13.82
C SER A 163 7.21 2.97 -13.08
N ALA A 164 7.33 4.08 -12.36
CA ALA A 164 6.20 4.77 -11.74
C ALA A 164 6.36 6.28 -11.82
N GLU A 165 5.25 6.96 -12.00
CA GLU A 165 5.13 8.40 -12.03
C GLU A 165 4.00 8.84 -11.12
N VAL A 166 4.21 9.91 -10.36
CA VAL A 166 3.13 10.63 -9.68
C VAL A 166 2.69 11.77 -10.60
N TRP A 167 1.40 11.80 -10.91
CA TRP A 167 0.77 12.89 -11.63
C TRP A 167 0.23 13.91 -10.64
N LEU A 168 0.57 15.17 -10.83
CA LEU A 168 0.14 16.25 -9.97
C LEU A 168 -1.21 16.82 -10.44
N ARG A 169 -1.94 17.40 -9.53
CA ARG A 169 -3.19 18.08 -9.83
C ARG A 169 -2.94 19.18 -10.89
N PRO A 170 -3.92 19.48 -11.76
CA PRO A 170 -3.80 20.55 -12.74
C PRO A 170 -3.40 21.88 -12.08
N GLY A 171 -2.48 22.60 -12.72
CA GLY A 171 -1.98 23.89 -12.24
C GLY A 171 -0.75 23.84 -11.34
N ILE A 172 -0.30 22.66 -10.91
CA ILE A 172 0.94 22.50 -10.14
C ILE A 172 2.09 22.28 -11.11
N ASP A 173 2.97 23.28 -11.22
CA ASP A 173 4.19 23.19 -12.01
C ASP A 173 5.36 22.58 -11.22
N ARG A 174 6.46 22.30 -11.93
CA ARG A 174 7.69 21.76 -11.34
C ARG A 174 8.22 22.61 -10.20
N ALA A 175 8.23 23.94 -10.36
CA ALA A 175 8.79 24.85 -9.35
C ALA A 175 7.97 24.82 -8.06
N THR A 176 6.64 24.79 -8.19
CA THR A 176 5.72 24.65 -7.07
C THR A 176 5.91 23.31 -6.40
N ALA A 177 5.89 22.19 -7.14
CA ALA A 177 6.08 20.86 -6.59
C ALA A 177 7.40 20.72 -5.80
N GLN A 178 8.50 21.27 -6.33
CA GLN A 178 9.79 21.26 -5.64
C GLN A 178 9.81 22.12 -4.39
N ARG A 179 9.07 23.22 -4.35
CA ARG A 179 9.01 24.15 -3.22
C ARG A 179 8.12 23.61 -2.08
N THR A 180 7.02 22.93 -2.41
CA THR A 180 6.03 22.46 -1.44
C THR A 180 6.26 21.00 -0.99
N ALA A 181 7.15 20.25 -1.67
CA ALA A 181 7.56 18.92 -1.22
C ALA A 181 8.25 19.02 0.15
N GLY A 182 7.76 18.23 1.10
CA GLY A 182 8.18 18.28 2.50
C GLY A 182 6.99 18.41 3.45
N LEU A 183 5.84 18.90 2.97
CA LEU A 183 4.60 19.06 3.75
C LEU A 183 4.88 19.72 5.11
N ALA A 184 4.44 19.12 6.24
CA ALA A 184 4.67 19.68 7.56
C ALA A 184 6.16 19.70 7.97
N GLN A 185 7.04 18.98 7.28
CA GLN A 185 8.48 19.01 7.57
C GLN A 185 9.20 20.25 7.02
N LEU A 186 8.51 21.11 6.26
CA LEU A 186 9.00 22.45 5.90
C LEU A 186 9.02 23.40 7.13
N ASP A 187 8.17 23.14 8.13
CA ASP A 187 8.19 23.79 9.45
C ASP A 187 7.96 22.74 10.54
N PRO A 188 8.99 21.96 10.91
CA PRO A 188 8.87 20.85 11.85
C PRO A 188 8.52 21.28 13.29
N THR A 189 8.61 22.57 13.61
CA THR A 189 8.28 23.10 14.95
C THR A 189 6.77 23.26 15.16
N ARG A 190 5.99 23.29 14.08
CA ARG A 190 4.55 23.46 14.11
C ARG A 190 3.87 22.08 14.15
N THR A 191 3.54 21.63 15.36
CA THR A 191 2.77 20.39 15.57
C THR A 191 1.29 20.60 15.29
N ALA A 192 0.57 19.51 15.04
CA ALA A 192 -0.86 19.49 14.71
C ALA A 192 -1.65 18.53 15.62
N GLY A 193 -1.25 18.45 16.90
CA GLY A 193 -1.97 17.71 17.93
C GLY A 193 -1.82 16.19 17.88
N VAL A 194 -2.85 15.49 18.34
CA VAL A 194 -2.90 14.04 18.45
C VAL A 194 -3.74 13.44 17.32
N GLY A 195 -3.14 12.58 16.53
CA GLY A 195 -3.83 11.74 15.54
C GLY A 195 -4.15 10.36 16.09
N VAL A 196 -5.32 9.84 15.78
CA VAL A 196 -5.66 8.42 15.97
C VAL A 196 -5.52 7.70 14.64
N VAL A 197 -4.81 6.57 14.64
CA VAL A 197 -4.74 5.65 13.50
C VAL A 197 -5.45 4.36 13.88
N LEU A 198 -6.56 4.06 13.19
CA LEU A 198 -7.24 2.77 13.27
C LEU A 198 -6.67 1.85 12.18
N GLY A 199 -5.76 0.97 12.58
CA GLY A 199 -4.94 0.19 11.67
C GLY A 199 -5.70 -0.90 10.92
N ALA A 200 -5.19 -1.25 9.73
CA ALA A 200 -5.70 -2.32 8.88
C ALA A 200 -5.49 -3.73 9.46
N GLY A 201 -6.37 -4.66 9.09
CA GLY A 201 -6.31 -6.06 9.51
C GLY A 201 -5.85 -7.05 8.42
N ASN A 202 -5.34 -6.58 7.28
CA ASN A 202 -5.03 -7.43 6.12
C ASN A 202 -3.55 -7.43 5.73
N ILE A 203 -2.91 -6.28 5.65
CA ILE A 203 -1.50 -6.10 5.29
C ILE A 203 -0.76 -5.52 6.49
N THR A 204 0.28 -6.22 6.93
CA THR A 204 0.90 -5.97 8.23
C THR A 204 1.74 -4.70 8.30
N SER A 205 2.17 -4.14 7.17
CA SER A 205 2.91 -2.86 7.13
C SER A 205 2.02 -1.62 7.09
N ILE A 206 0.71 -1.74 6.82
CA ILE A 206 -0.17 -0.57 6.67
C ILE A 206 -0.20 0.23 7.97
N ALA A 207 -0.56 -0.39 9.09
CA ALA A 207 -0.70 0.32 10.36
C ALA A 207 0.55 1.12 10.78
N PRO A 208 1.79 0.58 10.76
CA PRO A 208 2.97 1.39 11.03
C PRO A 208 3.26 2.45 9.96
N LEU A 209 2.94 2.21 8.68
CA LEU A 209 3.12 3.23 7.63
C LEU A 209 2.12 4.37 7.77
N ASP A 210 0.86 4.09 8.11
CA ASP A 210 -0.17 5.10 8.40
C ASP A 210 0.26 5.99 9.58
N ALA A 211 0.76 5.37 10.67
CA ALA A 211 1.27 6.11 11.82
C ALA A 211 2.46 7.00 11.47
N LEU A 212 3.39 6.51 10.65
CA LEU A 212 4.53 7.30 10.16
C LEU A 212 4.07 8.45 9.26
N TYR A 213 3.03 8.24 8.46
CA TYR A 213 2.50 9.29 7.60
C TYR A 213 1.86 10.42 8.43
N GLU A 214 1.06 10.11 9.44
CA GLU A 214 0.52 11.10 10.37
C GLU A 214 1.62 11.87 11.10
N LEU A 215 2.64 11.17 11.60
CA LEU A 215 3.78 11.78 12.28
C LEU A 215 4.59 12.72 11.38
N ILE A 216 4.90 12.29 10.17
CA ILE A 216 5.84 13.01 9.31
C ILE A 216 5.13 13.96 8.35
N ALA A 217 4.06 13.55 7.67
CA ALA A 217 3.39 14.41 6.70
C ALA A 217 2.58 15.53 7.36
N PHE A 218 1.99 15.27 8.53
CA PHE A 218 1.12 16.20 9.25
C PHE A 218 1.66 16.69 10.57
N ASN A 219 2.79 16.14 11.03
CA ASN A 219 3.44 16.55 12.29
C ASN A 219 2.56 16.32 13.53
N ARG A 220 1.77 15.23 13.54
CA ARG A 220 0.91 14.80 14.64
C ARG A 220 1.57 13.67 15.42
N VAL A 221 1.48 13.68 16.75
CA VAL A 221 1.79 12.48 17.56
C VAL A 221 0.62 11.49 17.47
N VAL A 222 0.89 10.17 17.59
CA VAL A 222 -0.07 9.16 17.13
C VAL A 222 -0.44 8.14 18.20
N ALA A 223 -1.75 7.95 18.41
CA ALA A 223 -2.31 6.76 19.02
C ALA A 223 -2.64 5.72 17.93
N LEU A 224 -1.78 4.71 17.77
CA LEU A 224 -1.99 3.63 16.82
C LEU A 224 -2.74 2.47 17.49
N LYS A 225 -4.00 2.30 17.15
CA LYS A 225 -4.81 1.16 17.58
C LYS A 225 -4.76 0.07 16.51
N LEU A 226 -4.17 -1.08 16.85
CA LEU A 226 -4.09 -2.23 15.97
C LEU A 226 -5.49 -2.80 15.69
N ASN A 227 -5.66 -3.39 14.51
CA ASN A 227 -6.82 -4.24 14.24
C ASN A 227 -6.71 -5.51 15.10
N PRO A 228 -7.78 -6.01 15.73
CA PRO A 228 -7.72 -7.20 16.57
C PRO A 228 -7.11 -8.44 15.90
N ILE A 229 -7.24 -8.58 14.57
CA ILE A 229 -6.58 -9.66 13.82
C ILE A 229 -5.05 -9.55 13.93
N MET A 230 -4.53 -8.33 14.06
CA MET A 230 -3.09 -8.02 14.07
C MET A 230 -2.51 -7.85 15.48
N ASP A 231 -3.31 -8.03 16.55
CA ASP A 231 -2.82 -7.98 17.93
C ASP A 231 -1.60 -8.88 18.18
N PRO A 232 -1.48 -10.10 17.59
CA PRO A 232 -0.28 -10.91 17.74
C PRO A 232 1.03 -10.30 17.19
N LEU A 233 0.93 -9.21 16.42
CA LEU A 233 2.10 -8.44 15.94
C LEU A 233 2.56 -7.37 16.93
N LEU A 234 1.79 -7.06 17.98
CA LEU A 234 2.14 -6.05 18.97
C LEU A 234 3.56 -6.22 19.52
N PRO A 235 4.03 -7.43 19.94
CA PRO A 235 5.38 -7.56 20.50
C PRO A 235 6.52 -7.22 19.54
N VAL A 236 6.33 -7.42 18.24
CA VAL A 236 7.34 -7.04 17.25
C VAL A 236 7.24 -5.56 16.90
N PHE A 237 6.05 -4.97 16.88
CA PHE A 237 5.86 -3.54 16.66
C PHE A 237 6.38 -2.71 17.83
N GLU A 238 6.24 -3.17 19.07
CA GLU A 238 6.86 -2.54 20.25
C GLU A 238 8.38 -2.41 20.10
N LYS A 239 9.04 -3.45 19.59
CA LYS A 239 10.49 -3.44 19.36
C LYS A 239 10.88 -2.48 18.21
N ILE A 240 10.17 -2.56 17.10
CA ILE A 240 10.50 -1.80 15.88
C ILE A 240 10.21 -0.31 16.06
N LEU A 241 9.09 0.04 16.70
CA LEU A 241 8.61 1.40 16.87
C LEU A 241 9.07 2.03 18.20
N ALA A 242 9.84 1.30 19.02
CA ALA A 242 10.38 1.79 20.28
C ALA A 242 10.98 3.21 20.21
N PRO A 243 11.75 3.60 19.18
CA PRO A 243 12.31 4.95 19.11
C PRO A 243 11.28 6.07 19.16
N LEU A 244 10.07 5.86 18.64
CA LEU A 244 8.96 6.84 18.71
C LEU A 244 8.17 6.73 20.03
N VAL A 245 8.03 5.49 20.54
CA VAL A 245 7.36 5.24 21.84
C VAL A 245 8.14 5.86 22.98
N ASP A 246 9.47 5.73 22.98
CA ASP A 246 10.37 6.21 24.02
C ASP A 246 10.31 7.74 24.20
N ILE A 247 10.08 8.47 23.11
CA ILE A 247 9.96 9.94 23.14
C ILE A 247 8.52 10.45 23.30
N GLY A 248 7.55 9.54 23.46
CA GLY A 248 6.14 9.89 23.59
C GLY A 248 5.42 10.27 22.28
N ALA A 249 6.05 10.13 21.12
CA ALA A 249 5.44 10.48 19.84
C ALA A 249 4.47 9.44 19.30
N LEU A 250 4.51 8.21 19.84
CA LEU A 250 3.64 7.10 19.45
C LEU A 250 3.19 6.31 20.68
N ARG A 251 1.93 5.87 20.67
CA ARG A 251 1.40 4.86 21.59
C ARG A 251 0.71 3.76 20.80
N LEU A 252 1.02 2.51 21.15
CA LEU A 252 0.43 1.31 20.56
C LEU A 252 -0.72 0.84 21.45
N LEU A 253 -1.87 0.61 20.86
CA LEU A 253 -3.09 0.19 21.54
C LEU A 253 -3.67 -1.04 20.84
N THR A 254 -4.29 -1.93 21.63
CA THR A 254 -5.11 -3.05 21.15
C THR A 254 -6.57 -2.84 21.58
N GLY A 255 -7.45 -3.73 21.20
CA GLY A 255 -8.84 -3.70 21.61
C GLY A 255 -9.84 -3.71 20.47
N GLY A 256 -11.11 -3.85 20.82
CA GLY A 256 -12.23 -3.97 19.89
C GLY A 256 -12.75 -2.65 19.32
N ALA A 257 -13.97 -2.69 18.83
CA ALA A 257 -14.67 -1.51 18.31
C ALA A 257 -15.01 -0.49 19.40
N ASP A 258 -15.19 -0.93 20.63
CA ASP A 258 -15.44 -0.11 21.82
C ASP A 258 -14.25 0.83 22.11
N VAL A 259 -13.02 0.29 22.13
CA VAL A 259 -11.78 1.07 22.28
C VAL A 259 -11.62 2.05 21.11
N GLY A 260 -11.88 1.60 19.88
CA GLY A 260 -11.83 2.45 18.70
C GLY A 260 -12.83 3.61 18.79
N THR A 261 -14.06 3.34 19.20
CA THR A 261 -15.11 4.35 19.39
C THR A 261 -14.73 5.35 20.48
N TYR A 262 -14.18 4.88 21.60
CA TYR A 262 -13.73 5.75 22.69
C TYR A 262 -12.60 6.68 22.24
N LEU A 263 -11.58 6.14 21.55
CA LEU A 263 -10.47 6.91 20.98
C LEU A 263 -10.94 8.00 20.03
N VAL A 264 -11.76 7.65 19.05
CA VAL A 264 -12.23 8.57 17.99
C VAL A 264 -13.02 9.75 18.59
N ASN A 265 -13.79 9.52 19.64
CA ASN A 265 -14.62 10.56 20.28
C ASN A 265 -13.90 11.31 21.40
N HIS A 266 -12.68 10.91 21.77
CA HIS A 266 -11.98 11.51 22.90
C HIS A 266 -11.54 12.95 22.62
N ASP A 267 -11.76 13.89 23.56
CA ASP A 267 -11.52 15.34 23.40
C ASP A 267 -10.07 15.72 23.06
N ARG A 268 -9.09 14.89 23.45
CA ARG A 268 -7.66 15.09 23.15
C ARG A 268 -7.25 14.69 21.74
N VAL A 269 -8.14 14.13 20.96
CA VAL A 269 -7.85 13.69 19.59
C VAL A 269 -8.27 14.78 18.62
N ASP A 270 -7.34 15.20 17.76
CA ASP A 270 -7.54 16.27 16.79
C ASP A 270 -7.89 15.72 15.38
N HIS A 271 -7.40 14.54 15.05
CA HIS A 271 -7.59 13.93 13.74
C HIS A 271 -7.78 12.41 13.82
N VAL A 272 -8.58 11.87 12.93
CA VAL A 272 -8.79 10.42 12.79
C VAL A 272 -8.30 9.96 11.42
N HIS A 273 -7.45 8.95 11.42
CA HIS A 273 -7.14 8.18 10.22
C HIS A 273 -7.64 6.74 10.37
N MET A 274 -8.21 6.18 9.33
CA MET A 274 -8.62 4.77 9.33
C MET A 274 -8.32 4.07 8.01
N THR A 275 -7.82 2.84 8.11
CA THR A 275 -7.77 1.90 6.99
C THR A 275 -8.72 0.74 7.25
N GLY A 276 -9.75 0.58 6.38
CA GLY A 276 -10.79 -0.40 6.63
C GLY A 276 -11.90 -0.45 5.59
N SER A 277 -13.15 -0.61 6.03
CA SER A 277 -14.32 -0.67 5.16
C SER A 277 -15.16 0.61 5.19
N ALA A 278 -15.88 0.89 4.11
CA ALA A 278 -16.85 1.99 4.05
C ALA A 278 -17.92 1.87 5.15
N ILE A 279 -18.32 0.66 5.52
CA ILE A 279 -19.28 0.43 6.62
C ILE A 279 -18.72 0.92 7.95
N THR A 280 -17.44 0.66 8.22
CA THR A 280 -16.77 1.13 9.44
C THR A 280 -16.60 2.64 9.42
N HIS A 281 -16.21 3.22 8.28
CA HIS A 281 -16.14 4.67 8.09
C HIS A 281 -17.50 5.34 8.39
N ASP A 282 -18.57 4.83 7.79
CA ASP A 282 -19.92 5.36 7.99
C ASP A 282 -20.36 5.26 9.47
N ALA A 283 -20.02 4.16 10.13
CA ALA A 283 -20.31 3.99 11.55
C ALA A 283 -19.56 4.99 12.45
N ILE A 284 -18.33 5.35 12.09
CA ILE A 284 -17.54 6.38 12.77
C ILE A 284 -18.13 7.78 12.50
N VAL A 285 -18.39 8.09 11.25
CA VAL A 285 -18.77 9.44 10.84
C VAL A 285 -20.24 9.74 11.16
N PHE A 286 -21.14 8.79 10.92
CA PHE A 286 -22.60 9.01 11.02
C PHE A 286 -23.25 8.20 12.13
N GLY A 287 -22.52 7.27 12.76
CA GLY A 287 -23.04 6.31 13.73
C GLY A 287 -23.56 5.03 13.08
N PRO A 288 -23.71 3.96 13.87
CA PRO A 288 -24.14 2.66 13.36
C PRO A 288 -25.65 2.58 13.06
N GLY A 289 -26.02 1.58 12.26
CA GLY A 289 -27.41 1.16 12.05
C GLY A 289 -28.28 2.15 11.23
N PRO A 290 -29.61 1.97 11.29
CA PRO A 290 -30.54 2.77 10.47
C PRO A 290 -30.45 4.28 10.73
N ASP A 291 -30.22 4.70 11.96
CA ASP A 291 -30.06 6.12 12.31
C ASP A 291 -28.79 6.71 11.69
N GLY A 292 -27.72 5.94 11.61
CA GLY A 292 -26.49 6.31 10.92
C GLY A 292 -26.74 6.48 9.41
N ALA A 293 -27.43 5.53 8.80
CA ALA A 293 -27.81 5.61 7.39
C ALA A 293 -28.69 6.85 7.09
N ALA A 294 -29.64 7.17 7.95
CA ALA A 294 -30.47 8.37 7.82
C ALA A 294 -29.65 9.66 7.96
N ARG A 295 -28.67 9.69 8.88
CA ARG A 295 -27.75 10.82 9.02
C ARG A 295 -26.86 10.99 7.80
N LYS A 296 -26.32 9.89 7.25
CA LYS A 296 -25.52 9.91 6.01
C LYS A 296 -26.34 10.48 4.84
N ALA A 297 -27.56 9.98 4.63
CA ALA A 297 -28.45 10.47 3.58
C ALA A 297 -28.78 11.97 3.71
N ALA A 298 -28.78 12.51 4.93
CA ALA A 298 -29.01 13.92 5.22
C ALA A 298 -27.69 14.74 5.32
N ASN A 299 -26.55 14.14 5.07
CA ASN A 299 -25.20 14.68 5.28
C ASN A 299 -25.05 15.39 6.64
N ARG A 300 -25.38 14.66 7.73
CA ARG A 300 -25.32 15.14 9.11
C ARG A 300 -24.37 14.28 9.94
N PRO A 301 -23.04 14.44 9.79
CA PRO A 301 -22.06 13.68 10.55
C PRO A 301 -22.18 13.94 12.05
N ILE A 302 -21.90 12.91 12.87
CA ILE A 302 -21.73 13.04 14.32
C ILE A 302 -20.26 13.23 14.70
N LEU A 303 -19.33 12.77 13.86
CA LEU A 303 -17.91 13.03 14.02
C LEU A 303 -17.65 14.51 13.74
N THR A 304 -17.05 15.22 14.71
CA THR A 304 -16.73 16.64 14.59
C THR A 304 -15.29 16.91 14.16
N LYS A 305 -14.46 15.86 14.09
CA LYS A 305 -13.05 15.91 13.72
C LYS A 305 -12.87 15.62 12.24
N GLU A 306 -11.79 16.13 11.68
CA GLU A 306 -11.38 15.72 10.33
C GLU A 306 -10.99 14.24 10.31
N ILE A 307 -11.35 13.56 9.23
CA ILE A 307 -11.03 12.17 9.01
C ILE A 307 -10.38 11.99 7.65
N SER A 308 -9.25 11.28 7.63
CA SER A 308 -8.68 10.69 6.43
C SER A 308 -8.90 9.17 6.44
N SER A 309 -8.98 8.58 5.27
CA SER A 309 -9.25 7.14 5.21
C SER A 309 -8.69 6.49 3.95
N GLU A 310 -8.28 5.22 4.08
CA GLU A 310 -8.08 4.30 2.97
C GLU A 310 -9.11 3.18 3.09
N LEU A 311 -9.89 3.00 2.02
CA LEU A 311 -10.92 1.98 1.96
C LEU A 311 -10.70 1.13 0.71
N GLY A 312 -11.34 -0.03 0.68
CA GLY A 312 -11.34 -0.90 -0.48
C GLY A 312 -12.26 -0.40 -1.60
N GLY A 313 -12.57 -1.29 -2.49
CA GLY A 313 -13.48 -1.09 -3.61
C GLY A 313 -13.41 -2.26 -4.57
N VAL A 314 -14.22 -2.19 -5.62
CA VAL A 314 -14.14 -3.13 -6.72
C VAL A 314 -13.04 -2.65 -7.66
N SER A 315 -11.89 -3.29 -7.59
CA SER A 315 -10.72 -2.95 -8.43
C SER A 315 -10.85 -3.67 -9.79
N PRO A 316 -11.10 -2.96 -10.90
CA PRO A 316 -11.19 -3.59 -12.22
C PRO A 316 -9.82 -3.87 -12.82
N THR A 317 -9.77 -4.90 -13.69
CA THR A 317 -8.71 -5.13 -14.66
C THR A 317 -9.26 -5.05 -16.07
N ILE A 318 -8.90 -4.01 -16.80
CA ILE A 318 -9.27 -3.84 -18.21
C ILE A 318 -8.25 -4.59 -19.07
N VAL A 319 -8.71 -5.55 -19.86
CA VAL A 319 -7.88 -6.29 -20.82
C VAL A 319 -8.13 -5.75 -22.22
N LEU A 320 -7.14 -5.06 -22.76
CA LEU A 320 -7.22 -4.48 -24.11
C LEU A 320 -7.13 -5.60 -25.17
N PRO A 321 -8.11 -5.67 -26.09
CA PRO A 321 -8.08 -6.67 -27.17
C PRO A 321 -6.87 -6.48 -28.06
N GLY A 322 -6.26 -7.58 -28.51
CA GLY A 322 -5.10 -7.58 -29.39
C GLY A 322 -4.77 -8.99 -29.85
N GLU A 323 -3.71 -9.14 -30.62
CA GLU A 323 -3.17 -10.46 -30.97
C GLU A 323 -2.16 -10.90 -29.89
N TRP A 324 -2.52 -11.93 -29.15
CA TRP A 324 -1.70 -12.48 -28.07
C TRP A 324 -1.24 -13.89 -28.44
N SER A 325 0.03 -14.21 -28.14
CA SER A 325 0.45 -15.60 -28.21
C SER A 325 -0.21 -16.39 -27.07
N ARG A 326 -0.33 -17.71 -27.23
CA ARG A 326 -0.83 -18.59 -26.17
C ARG A 326 -0.07 -18.39 -24.85
N ALA A 327 1.26 -18.25 -24.92
CA ALA A 327 2.08 -18.01 -23.73
C ALA A 327 1.83 -16.63 -23.10
N ASP A 328 1.41 -15.62 -23.89
CA ASP A 328 0.99 -14.32 -23.35
C ASP A 328 -0.35 -14.44 -22.62
N ILE A 329 -1.30 -15.16 -23.20
CA ILE A 329 -2.60 -15.44 -22.58
C ILE A 329 -2.41 -16.17 -21.24
N GLU A 330 -1.64 -17.24 -21.22
CA GLU A 330 -1.36 -18.03 -20.00
C GLU A 330 -0.69 -17.19 -18.91
N PHE A 331 0.30 -16.36 -19.27
CA PHE A 331 1.01 -15.51 -18.32
C PHE A 331 0.14 -14.38 -17.75
N GLN A 332 -0.64 -13.73 -18.61
CA GLN A 332 -1.49 -12.62 -18.16
C GLN A 332 -2.73 -13.12 -17.41
N ALA A 333 -3.25 -14.29 -17.75
CA ALA A 333 -4.29 -14.95 -16.97
C ALA A 333 -3.79 -15.30 -15.54
N GLU A 334 -2.55 -15.81 -15.43
CA GLU A 334 -1.89 -16.06 -14.14
C GLU A 334 -1.63 -14.75 -13.37
N HIS A 335 -1.28 -13.67 -14.06
CA HIS A 335 -1.13 -12.34 -13.48
C HIS A 335 -2.45 -11.84 -12.90
N VAL A 336 -3.55 -11.93 -13.64
CA VAL A 336 -4.90 -11.54 -13.17
C VAL A 336 -5.36 -12.42 -12.01
N ALA A 337 -5.14 -13.73 -12.07
CA ALA A 337 -5.42 -14.63 -10.95
C ALA A 337 -4.61 -14.24 -9.70
N THR A 338 -3.35 -13.83 -9.87
CA THR A 338 -2.52 -13.29 -8.77
C THR A 338 -3.10 -12.01 -8.19
N GLN A 339 -3.54 -11.07 -9.02
CA GLN A 339 -4.15 -9.82 -8.57
C GLN A 339 -5.38 -10.08 -7.68
N ARG A 340 -6.12 -11.17 -7.91
CA ARG A 340 -7.24 -11.57 -7.07
C ARG A 340 -6.80 -12.37 -5.83
N LEU A 341 -5.90 -13.33 -5.99
CA LEU A 341 -5.63 -14.37 -4.98
C LEU A 341 -4.49 -14.03 -4.01
N HIS A 342 -3.65 -13.03 -4.31
CA HIS A 342 -2.65 -12.55 -3.35
C HIS A 342 -3.34 -12.19 -2.04
N ASN A 343 -2.78 -12.65 -0.92
CA ASN A 343 -3.37 -12.51 0.41
C ASN A 343 -4.83 -13.06 0.49
N SER A 344 -5.14 -14.14 -0.23
CA SER A 344 -6.49 -14.73 -0.36
C SER A 344 -7.58 -13.76 -0.86
N GLY A 345 -7.19 -12.70 -1.57
CA GLY A 345 -8.10 -11.67 -2.04
C GLY A 345 -8.48 -10.63 -0.98
N TYR A 346 -7.82 -10.62 0.19
CA TYR A 346 -8.02 -9.64 1.24
C TYR A 346 -7.11 -8.43 1.07
N ASN A 347 -7.14 -7.84 -0.14
CA ASN A 347 -6.44 -6.61 -0.46
C ASN A 347 -7.43 -5.57 -0.99
N CYS A 348 -7.27 -4.33 -0.58
CA CYS A 348 -8.07 -3.18 -1.04
C CYS A 348 -7.99 -2.96 -2.56
N VAL A 349 -6.95 -3.50 -3.22
CA VAL A 349 -6.72 -3.49 -4.68
C VAL A 349 -6.72 -4.87 -5.30
N ALA A 350 -7.33 -5.85 -4.66
CA ALA A 350 -7.49 -7.17 -5.27
C ALA A 350 -8.46 -7.07 -6.46
N SER A 351 -7.98 -7.36 -7.67
CA SER A 351 -8.80 -7.30 -8.89
C SER A 351 -10.03 -8.20 -8.75
N GLN A 352 -11.20 -7.61 -8.70
CA GLN A 352 -12.45 -8.37 -8.55
C GLN A 352 -13.15 -8.58 -9.89
N VAL A 353 -13.03 -7.65 -10.83
CA VAL A 353 -13.73 -7.74 -12.12
C VAL A 353 -12.75 -7.56 -13.27
N VAL A 354 -12.81 -8.48 -14.19
CA VAL A 354 -12.12 -8.37 -15.47
C VAL A 354 -13.09 -7.80 -16.50
N VAL A 355 -12.67 -6.74 -17.18
CA VAL A 355 -13.45 -6.09 -18.25
C VAL A 355 -12.86 -6.49 -19.60
N LEU A 356 -13.62 -7.25 -20.40
CA LEU A 356 -13.24 -7.74 -21.71
C LEU A 356 -14.07 -7.11 -22.83
N SER A 357 -13.53 -7.16 -24.04
CA SER A 357 -14.30 -6.91 -25.26
C SER A 357 -14.96 -8.21 -25.73
N SER A 358 -16.29 -8.21 -25.92
CA SER A 358 -16.98 -9.36 -26.51
C SER A 358 -16.62 -9.58 -27.98
N GLU A 359 -16.03 -8.57 -28.64
CA GLU A 359 -15.52 -8.65 -30.01
C GLU A 359 -14.08 -9.19 -30.11
N TRP A 360 -13.42 -9.42 -28.98
CA TRP A 360 -12.05 -9.95 -28.96
C TRP A 360 -12.05 -11.44 -29.31
N LYS A 361 -11.41 -11.82 -30.38
CA LYS A 361 -11.40 -13.20 -30.89
C LYS A 361 -10.80 -14.24 -29.93
N GLN A 362 -9.87 -13.80 -29.05
CA GLN A 362 -9.20 -14.67 -28.09
C GLN A 362 -9.81 -14.57 -26.68
N ARG A 363 -10.98 -13.96 -26.54
CA ARG A 363 -11.69 -13.77 -25.27
C ARG A 363 -11.92 -15.10 -24.55
N ASP A 364 -12.47 -16.11 -25.25
CA ASP A 364 -12.80 -17.41 -24.66
C ASP A 364 -11.53 -18.18 -24.24
N GLU A 365 -10.45 -18.05 -25.04
CA GLU A 365 -9.14 -18.61 -24.69
C GLU A 365 -8.57 -17.96 -23.42
N PHE A 366 -8.72 -16.63 -23.27
CA PHE A 366 -8.29 -15.91 -22.08
C PHE A 366 -9.11 -16.30 -20.84
N ILE A 367 -10.44 -16.40 -20.94
CA ILE A 367 -11.32 -16.82 -19.84
C ILE A 367 -10.98 -18.26 -19.41
N ALA A 368 -10.74 -19.16 -20.37
CA ALA A 368 -10.33 -20.53 -20.07
C ALA A 368 -8.97 -20.58 -19.35
N ALA A 369 -8.01 -19.77 -19.77
CA ALA A 369 -6.71 -19.66 -19.12
C ALA A 369 -6.82 -19.06 -17.71
N LEU A 370 -7.69 -18.05 -17.51
CA LEU A 370 -7.97 -17.44 -16.22
C LEU A 370 -8.61 -18.45 -15.25
N ARG A 371 -9.61 -19.20 -15.71
CA ARG A 371 -10.23 -20.31 -14.96
C ARG A 371 -9.18 -21.31 -14.49
N ALA A 372 -8.33 -21.77 -15.43
CA ALA A 372 -7.25 -22.70 -15.11
C ALA A 372 -6.21 -22.11 -14.15
N ALA A 373 -5.91 -20.82 -14.23
CA ALA A 373 -4.99 -20.14 -13.31
C ALA A 373 -5.57 -20.01 -11.90
N LEU A 374 -6.85 -19.67 -11.79
CA LEU A 374 -7.57 -19.62 -10.51
C LEU A 374 -7.66 -21.01 -9.87
N ASP A 375 -7.94 -22.05 -10.67
CA ASP A 375 -8.08 -23.42 -10.19
C ASP A 375 -6.77 -23.98 -9.63
N ARG A 376 -5.65 -23.86 -10.36
CA ARG A 376 -4.34 -24.41 -9.98
C ARG A 376 -3.54 -23.59 -8.96
N ALA A 377 -3.97 -22.37 -8.61
CA ALA A 377 -3.23 -21.54 -7.64
C ALA A 377 -3.12 -22.27 -6.29
N PRO A 378 -2.07 -22.04 -5.49
CA PRO A 378 -1.90 -22.68 -4.19
C PRO A 378 -3.11 -22.48 -3.27
N ALA A 379 -3.50 -23.54 -2.55
CA ALA A 379 -4.57 -23.46 -1.57
C ALA A 379 -4.16 -22.56 -0.40
N ARG A 380 -5.14 -21.83 0.15
CA ARG A 380 -4.95 -20.95 1.31
C ARG A 380 -6.20 -20.97 2.17
N ALA A 381 -6.02 -21.17 3.47
CA ALA A 381 -7.11 -21.07 4.42
C ALA A 381 -7.63 -19.63 4.54
N PRO A 382 -8.94 -19.41 4.64
CA PRO A 382 -9.48 -18.09 4.94
C PRO A 382 -9.11 -17.70 6.39
N TYR A 383 -8.49 -16.53 6.56
CA TYR A 383 -8.16 -16.00 7.89
C TYR A 383 -8.95 -14.74 8.24
N TYR A 384 -9.46 -14.04 7.23
CA TYR A 384 -10.14 -12.76 7.42
C TYR A 384 -11.61 -12.99 7.80
N PRO A 385 -12.12 -12.36 8.87
CA PRO A 385 -13.48 -12.58 9.35
C PRO A 385 -14.55 -12.32 8.29
N GLY A 386 -15.54 -13.18 8.22
CA GLY A 386 -16.67 -13.08 7.31
C GLY A 386 -16.38 -13.46 5.86
N SER A 387 -15.20 -14.02 5.55
CA SER A 387 -14.86 -14.46 4.20
C SER A 387 -15.85 -15.49 3.63
N ASP A 388 -16.18 -16.53 4.40
CA ASP A 388 -17.09 -17.60 3.97
C ASP A 388 -18.49 -17.06 3.67
N ARG A 389 -18.96 -16.11 4.48
CA ARG A 389 -20.23 -15.43 4.23
C ARG A 389 -20.19 -14.67 2.90
N ARG A 390 -19.15 -13.88 2.64
CA ARG A 390 -19.02 -13.11 1.40
C ARG A 390 -18.93 -13.99 0.17
N VAL A 391 -18.24 -15.13 0.26
CA VAL A 391 -18.24 -16.17 -0.80
C VAL A 391 -19.65 -16.74 -0.99
N SER A 392 -20.37 -17.03 0.09
CA SER A 392 -21.75 -17.53 0.03
C SER A 392 -22.71 -16.49 -0.57
N ASP A 393 -22.59 -15.22 -0.18
CA ASP A 393 -23.38 -14.12 -0.71
C ASP A 393 -23.15 -13.97 -2.22
N ALA A 394 -21.91 -14.06 -2.69
CA ALA A 394 -21.58 -14.02 -4.12
C ALA A 394 -22.24 -15.16 -4.89
N THR A 395 -22.17 -16.40 -4.40
CA THR A 395 -22.78 -17.56 -5.07
C THR A 395 -24.31 -17.61 -4.94
N ALA A 396 -24.87 -16.98 -3.94
CA ALA A 396 -26.32 -16.79 -3.84
C ALA A 396 -26.82 -15.76 -4.85
N THR A 397 -26.06 -14.68 -5.07
CA THR A 397 -26.37 -13.65 -6.08
C THR A 397 -26.20 -14.19 -7.50
N TYR A 398 -25.18 -15.04 -7.72
CA TYR A 398 -24.84 -15.63 -9.02
C TYR A 398 -24.85 -17.16 -8.94
N PRO A 399 -26.02 -17.81 -9.11
CA PRO A 399 -26.12 -19.28 -8.98
C PRO A 399 -25.33 -20.08 -10.02
N SER A 400 -24.98 -19.46 -11.17
CA SER A 400 -24.14 -20.05 -12.22
C SER A 400 -22.64 -19.93 -11.93
N ALA A 401 -22.23 -19.28 -10.84
CA ALA A 401 -20.84 -19.08 -10.50
C ALA A 401 -20.10 -20.42 -10.30
N GLU A 402 -18.93 -20.52 -10.91
CA GLU A 402 -18.06 -21.70 -10.79
C GLU A 402 -17.28 -21.65 -9.46
N ARG A 403 -17.20 -22.80 -8.79
CA ARG A 403 -16.32 -22.99 -7.64
C ARG A 403 -15.06 -23.71 -8.07
N LEU A 404 -13.91 -23.10 -7.82
CA LEU A 404 -12.60 -23.53 -8.29
C LEU A 404 -11.64 -23.76 -7.11
N GLY A 405 -10.55 -24.47 -7.39
CA GLY A 405 -9.51 -24.84 -6.45
C GLY A 405 -9.92 -25.96 -5.49
N ASP A 406 -8.97 -26.49 -4.75
CA ASP A 406 -9.20 -27.53 -3.78
C ASP A 406 -10.25 -27.07 -2.74
N GLY A 407 -11.33 -27.84 -2.60
CA GLY A 407 -12.45 -27.51 -1.71
C GLY A 407 -13.40 -26.41 -2.21
N GLY A 408 -13.25 -25.91 -3.45
CA GLY A 408 -14.17 -24.95 -4.06
C GLY A 408 -14.20 -23.57 -3.38
N GLY A 409 -13.10 -23.16 -2.76
CA GLY A 409 -13.00 -21.90 -2.01
C GLY A 409 -12.87 -20.65 -2.87
N ARG A 410 -12.72 -20.77 -4.19
CA ARG A 410 -12.60 -19.66 -5.15
C ARG A 410 -13.83 -19.62 -6.03
N VAL A 411 -14.26 -18.41 -6.38
CA VAL A 411 -15.47 -18.20 -7.18
C VAL A 411 -15.10 -17.45 -8.45
N LEU A 412 -15.51 -17.98 -9.59
CA LEU A 412 -15.44 -17.31 -10.88
C LEU A 412 -16.87 -17.13 -11.44
N ILE A 413 -17.22 -15.91 -11.79
CA ILE A 413 -18.52 -15.51 -12.31
C ILE A 413 -18.32 -15.05 -13.76
N THR A 414 -18.91 -15.77 -14.72
CA THR A 414 -18.82 -15.47 -16.16
C THR A 414 -20.20 -15.52 -16.79
N ASP A 415 -20.27 -15.19 -18.07
CA ASP A 415 -21.47 -15.32 -18.91
C ASP A 415 -22.69 -14.56 -18.35
N LEU A 416 -22.45 -13.37 -17.81
CA LEU A 416 -23.49 -12.49 -17.28
C LEU A 416 -24.13 -11.65 -18.39
N ASP A 417 -25.44 -11.49 -18.32
CA ASP A 417 -26.13 -10.45 -19.08
C ASP A 417 -25.82 -9.04 -18.50
N PRO A 418 -25.79 -7.98 -19.31
CA PRO A 418 -25.52 -6.62 -18.84
C PRO A 418 -26.40 -6.15 -17.67
N GLY A 419 -27.64 -6.64 -17.58
CA GLY A 419 -28.55 -6.36 -16.47
C GLY A 419 -28.15 -6.96 -15.13
N GLU A 420 -27.21 -7.92 -15.12
CA GLU A 420 -26.74 -8.62 -13.92
C GLU A 420 -25.42 -8.04 -13.38
N TYR A 421 -24.82 -7.05 -14.05
CA TYR A 421 -23.49 -6.54 -13.67
C TYR A 421 -23.50 -5.77 -12.35
N ALA A 422 -24.53 -5.00 -12.05
CA ALA A 422 -24.53 -4.03 -10.96
C ALA A 422 -24.11 -4.59 -9.59
N PRO A 423 -24.61 -5.75 -9.09
CA PRO A 423 -24.15 -6.28 -7.81
C PRO A 423 -22.66 -6.62 -7.81
N LEU A 424 -22.09 -7.13 -8.93
CA LEU A 424 -20.68 -7.47 -9.07
C LEU A 424 -19.78 -6.23 -9.08
N LEU A 425 -20.25 -5.13 -9.70
CA LEU A 425 -19.51 -3.88 -9.84
C LEU A 425 -19.60 -2.98 -8.60
N GLN A 426 -20.62 -3.17 -7.77
CA GLN A 426 -20.92 -2.28 -6.64
C GLN A 426 -20.65 -2.91 -5.27
N THR A 427 -20.40 -4.23 -5.19
CA THR A 427 -20.10 -4.92 -3.93
C THR A 427 -18.66 -5.37 -3.90
N GLU A 428 -17.87 -4.83 -2.96
CA GLU A 428 -16.55 -5.37 -2.66
C GLU A 428 -16.70 -6.66 -1.83
N TYR A 429 -16.35 -7.81 -2.42
CA TYR A 429 -16.43 -9.07 -1.69
C TYR A 429 -15.30 -9.28 -0.70
N PHE A 430 -14.14 -8.65 -0.91
CA PHE A 430 -12.95 -8.84 -0.06
C PHE A 430 -12.74 -10.33 0.31
N ALA A 431 -12.75 -11.18 -0.73
CA ALA A 431 -12.74 -12.63 -0.69
C ALA A 431 -12.26 -13.17 -2.05
N PRO A 432 -11.90 -14.43 -2.21
CA PRO A 432 -11.45 -14.98 -3.50
C PRO A 432 -12.61 -15.16 -4.51
N VAL A 433 -13.30 -14.06 -4.80
CA VAL A 433 -14.40 -13.95 -5.78
C VAL A 433 -13.95 -13.06 -6.93
N MET A 434 -14.05 -13.55 -8.16
CA MET A 434 -13.73 -12.83 -9.38
C MET A 434 -14.87 -12.95 -10.38
N GLY A 435 -15.17 -11.85 -11.08
CA GLY A 435 -16.13 -11.85 -12.16
C GLY A 435 -15.54 -11.34 -13.48
N VAL A 436 -16.20 -11.63 -14.56
CA VAL A 436 -15.91 -11.14 -15.90
C VAL A 436 -17.14 -10.43 -16.44
N ILE A 437 -16.94 -9.22 -16.96
CA ILE A 437 -17.96 -8.50 -17.73
C ILE A 437 -17.47 -8.26 -19.14
N GLU A 438 -18.38 -8.17 -20.08
CA GLU A 438 -18.08 -8.00 -21.49
C GLU A 438 -18.73 -6.75 -22.06
N LEU A 439 -17.96 -5.98 -22.83
CA LEU A 439 -18.44 -4.77 -23.49
C LEU A 439 -18.41 -4.98 -25.03
N PRO A 440 -19.50 -4.72 -25.77
CA PRO A 440 -19.60 -4.98 -27.21
C PRO A 440 -18.94 -3.88 -28.05
N TYR A 441 -17.65 -3.67 -27.83
CA TYR A 441 -16.83 -2.66 -28.49
C TYR A 441 -15.42 -3.19 -28.74
N SER A 442 -14.71 -2.64 -29.71
CA SER A 442 -13.31 -2.95 -30.02
C SER A 442 -12.44 -1.72 -30.13
N GLY A 443 -11.11 -1.90 -30.11
CA GLY A 443 -10.12 -0.84 -30.29
C GLY A 443 -10.34 0.36 -29.37
N ALA A 444 -10.29 1.56 -29.93
CA ALA A 444 -10.44 2.79 -29.15
C ALA A 444 -11.85 2.99 -28.56
N ALA A 445 -12.88 2.45 -29.20
CA ALA A 445 -14.25 2.51 -28.67
C ALA A 445 -14.39 1.63 -27.40
N PHE A 446 -13.73 0.47 -27.38
CA PHE A 446 -13.65 -0.37 -26.18
C PHE A 446 -12.93 0.38 -25.05
N ALA A 447 -11.75 0.97 -25.33
CA ALA A 447 -11.00 1.72 -24.32
C ALA A 447 -11.85 2.86 -23.71
N ALA A 448 -12.55 3.64 -24.54
CA ALA A 448 -13.42 4.72 -24.08
C ALA A 448 -14.61 4.21 -23.24
N LYS A 449 -15.26 3.12 -23.68
CA LYS A 449 -16.40 2.55 -22.94
C LYS A 449 -15.94 1.92 -21.62
N ALA A 450 -14.79 1.25 -21.61
CA ALA A 450 -14.22 0.68 -20.38
C ALA A 450 -13.88 1.77 -19.35
N VAL A 451 -13.35 2.93 -19.78
CA VAL A 451 -13.15 4.11 -18.90
C VAL A 451 -14.47 4.61 -18.34
N GLN A 452 -15.48 4.79 -19.20
CA GLN A 452 -16.80 5.23 -18.76
C GLN A 452 -17.38 4.27 -17.72
N THR A 453 -17.41 2.97 -18.04
CA THR A 453 -17.91 1.93 -17.12
C THR A 453 -17.13 1.92 -15.80
N ALA A 454 -15.79 2.00 -15.86
CA ALA A 454 -14.97 2.02 -14.65
C ALA A 454 -15.24 3.23 -13.75
N ASN A 455 -15.47 4.40 -14.33
CA ASN A 455 -15.72 5.63 -13.58
C ASN A 455 -17.15 5.79 -13.05
N GLU A 456 -18.15 5.20 -13.73
CA GLU A 456 -19.57 5.47 -13.46
C GLU A 456 -20.30 4.30 -12.80
N GLU A 457 -19.85 3.05 -13.01
CA GLU A 457 -20.56 1.86 -12.58
C GLU A 457 -19.86 1.10 -11.45
N PHE A 458 -18.53 1.25 -11.31
CA PHE A 458 -17.74 0.58 -10.27
C PHE A 458 -17.73 1.39 -8.96
N THR A 459 -17.83 0.68 -7.84
CA THR A 459 -17.61 1.27 -6.51
C THR A 459 -16.14 1.30 -6.18
N GLY A 460 -15.64 2.48 -5.77
CA GLY A 460 -14.27 2.69 -5.33
C GLY A 460 -13.36 3.22 -6.42
N THR A 461 -12.30 3.91 -5.97
CA THR A 461 -11.38 4.68 -6.82
C THR A 461 -9.91 4.50 -6.41
N LEU A 462 -9.58 3.41 -5.69
CA LEU A 462 -8.22 3.19 -5.19
C LEU A 462 -7.28 2.72 -6.28
N GLY A 463 -7.64 1.65 -6.99
CA GLY A 463 -6.76 1.04 -7.96
C GLY A 463 -7.46 0.40 -9.16
N ILE A 464 -6.85 0.53 -10.35
CA ILE A 464 -7.28 -0.09 -11.59
C ILE A 464 -6.08 -0.63 -12.36
N ASN A 465 -6.24 -1.81 -12.97
CA ASN A 465 -5.21 -2.42 -13.80
C ASN A 465 -5.63 -2.38 -15.28
N ILE A 466 -4.65 -2.20 -16.16
CA ILE A 466 -4.81 -2.26 -17.61
C ILE A 466 -3.79 -3.25 -18.15
N ILE A 467 -4.23 -4.23 -18.92
CA ILE A 467 -3.36 -5.20 -19.55
C ILE A 467 -3.52 -5.09 -21.06
N GLY A 468 -2.42 -4.90 -21.76
CA GLY A 468 -2.43 -4.82 -23.22
C GLY A 468 -1.04 -5.03 -23.82
N THR A 469 -0.99 -5.56 -25.03
CA THR A 469 0.28 -5.73 -25.74
C THR A 469 0.91 -4.37 -26.07
N PRO A 470 2.24 -4.28 -26.18
CA PRO A 470 2.88 -3.07 -26.62
C PRO A 470 2.37 -2.55 -27.98
N SER A 471 2.00 -3.47 -28.90
CA SER A 471 1.39 -3.11 -30.19
C SER A 471 0.04 -2.44 -30.01
N THR A 472 -0.86 -3.04 -29.22
CA THR A 472 -2.19 -2.46 -28.95
C THR A 472 -2.09 -1.07 -28.30
N ILE A 473 -1.21 -0.93 -27.30
CA ILE A 473 -0.99 0.36 -26.65
C ILE A 473 -0.46 1.41 -27.63
N LYS A 474 0.47 1.01 -28.50
CA LYS A 474 1.02 1.89 -29.56
C LYS A 474 -0.04 2.27 -30.59
N GLU A 475 -0.91 1.35 -30.99
CA GLU A 475 -2.01 1.61 -31.93
C GLU A 475 -3.05 2.58 -31.36
N LEU A 476 -3.33 2.52 -30.07
CA LEU A 476 -4.20 3.48 -29.40
C LEU A 476 -3.56 4.87 -29.33
N GLY A 477 -2.23 4.96 -29.19
CA GLY A 477 -1.49 6.22 -29.17
C GLY A 477 -2.06 7.23 -28.14
N GLU A 478 -2.37 8.46 -28.59
CA GLU A 478 -2.93 9.51 -27.73
C GLU A 478 -4.26 9.11 -27.04
N LYS A 479 -5.01 8.18 -27.60
CA LYS A 479 -6.24 7.68 -26.96
C LYS A 479 -5.93 6.82 -25.73
N PHE A 480 -4.77 6.14 -25.71
CA PHE A 480 -4.31 5.45 -24.52
C PHE A 480 -3.90 6.43 -23.42
N ASP A 481 -3.19 7.51 -23.79
CA ASP A 481 -2.83 8.56 -22.84
C ASP A 481 -4.09 9.26 -22.27
N SER A 482 -5.09 9.51 -23.12
CA SER A 482 -6.40 10.03 -22.69
C SER A 482 -7.11 9.04 -21.75
N MET A 483 -7.09 7.73 -22.04
CA MET A 483 -7.63 6.70 -21.16
C MET A 483 -7.03 6.79 -19.76
N LEU A 484 -5.70 6.92 -19.63
CA LEU A 484 -5.04 7.08 -18.33
C LEU A 484 -5.46 8.38 -17.61
N ALA A 485 -5.64 9.47 -18.36
CA ALA A 485 -6.01 10.76 -17.81
C ALA A 485 -7.47 10.82 -17.35
N ASP A 486 -8.36 10.12 -18.04
CA ASP A 486 -9.80 10.13 -17.77
C ASP A 486 -10.21 9.16 -16.67
N LEU A 487 -9.44 8.10 -16.42
CA LEU A 487 -9.69 7.17 -15.30
C LEU A 487 -9.57 7.89 -13.95
N ARG A 488 -10.55 7.72 -13.07
CA ARG A 488 -10.61 8.35 -11.74
C ARG A 488 -10.17 7.38 -10.65
N TYR A 489 -8.88 7.01 -10.68
CA TYR A 489 -8.27 6.07 -9.73
C TYR A 489 -6.97 6.64 -9.17
N GLY A 490 -6.73 6.42 -7.88
CA GLY A 490 -5.52 6.89 -7.20
C GLY A 490 -4.27 6.16 -7.67
N THR A 491 -4.39 4.90 -8.09
CA THR A 491 -3.29 4.15 -8.73
C THR A 491 -3.78 3.45 -10.00
N ILE A 492 -3.10 3.70 -11.12
CA ILE A 492 -3.34 3.05 -12.40
C ILE A 492 -2.11 2.21 -12.73
N ALA A 493 -2.30 0.89 -12.95
CA ALA A 493 -1.20 -0.01 -13.31
C ALA A 493 -1.37 -0.52 -14.75
N VAL A 494 -0.35 -0.32 -15.59
CA VAL A 494 -0.30 -0.79 -16.98
C VAL A 494 0.67 -1.96 -17.07
N ASN A 495 0.18 -3.15 -17.45
CA ASN A 495 0.97 -4.40 -17.47
C ASN A 495 1.68 -4.68 -16.15
N ALA A 496 1.14 -4.18 -15.06
CA ALA A 496 1.58 -4.34 -13.70
C ALA A 496 0.37 -4.54 -12.79
N TRP A 497 0.59 -4.76 -11.51
CA TRP A 497 -0.46 -4.77 -10.52
C TRP A 497 -0.39 -3.49 -9.66
N THR A 498 -1.52 -2.90 -9.35
CA THR A 498 -1.62 -1.67 -8.53
C THR A 498 -0.91 -1.78 -7.19
N ALA A 499 -0.81 -2.97 -6.60
CA ALA A 499 -0.02 -3.18 -5.38
C ALA A 499 1.47 -2.80 -5.52
N LEU A 500 2.03 -2.74 -6.75
CA LEU A 500 3.37 -2.21 -6.95
C LEU A 500 3.45 -0.71 -6.65
N GLY A 501 2.35 0.04 -6.82
CA GLY A 501 2.26 1.43 -6.36
C GLY A 501 2.39 1.54 -4.85
N PHE A 502 1.72 0.66 -4.09
CA PHE A 502 1.89 0.57 -2.64
C PHE A 502 3.31 0.16 -2.22
N LEU A 503 3.90 -0.82 -2.89
CA LEU A 503 5.27 -1.29 -2.61
C LEU A 503 6.36 -0.28 -2.99
N THR A 504 6.04 0.71 -3.84
CA THR A 504 6.95 1.77 -4.26
C THR A 504 6.85 2.93 -3.27
N ALA A 505 7.68 2.93 -2.23
CA ALA A 505 7.62 3.92 -1.14
C ALA A 505 7.73 5.38 -1.61
N SER A 506 8.37 5.62 -2.75
CA SER A 506 8.50 6.94 -3.39
C SER A 506 7.25 7.39 -4.16
N ALA A 507 6.30 6.48 -4.42
CA ALA A 507 5.01 6.81 -5.01
C ALA A 507 4.04 7.36 -3.94
N THR A 508 2.95 7.99 -4.40
CA THR A 508 1.83 8.33 -3.53
C THR A 508 0.77 7.24 -3.59
N TRP A 509 0.12 6.98 -2.46
CA TRP A 509 -0.92 5.98 -2.31
C TRP A 509 -2.15 6.57 -1.62
N GLY A 510 -3.34 6.26 -2.14
CA GLY A 510 -4.63 6.73 -1.66
C GLY A 510 -5.68 6.67 -2.77
N ALA A 511 -6.92 7.00 -2.46
CA ALA A 511 -8.00 7.11 -3.42
C ALA A 511 -7.81 8.30 -4.39
N PHE A 512 -8.52 8.28 -5.51
CA PHE A 512 -8.60 9.46 -6.37
C PHE A 512 -9.18 10.65 -5.60
N PRO A 513 -8.63 11.87 -5.74
CA PRO A 513 -9.05 13.00 -4.94
C PRO A 513 -10.47 13.51 -5.27
N GLY A 514 -11.12 14.12 -4.28
CA GLY A 514 -12.41 14.78 -4.41
C GLY A 514 -13.57 14.12 -3.66
N HIS A 515 -13.30 13.01 -2.96
CA HIS A 515 -14.32 12.35 -2.14
C HIS A 515 -14.62 13.12 -0.85
N THR A 516 -15.83 12.93 -0.36
CA THR A 516 -16.37 13.56 0.85
C THR A 516 -16.83 12.50 1.84
N VAL A 517 -17.11 12.87 3.07
CA VAL A 517 -17.51 11.91 4.11
C VAL A 517 -18.82 11.18 3.79
N ASP A 518 -19.71 11.78 3.03
CA ASP A 518 -20.99 11.19 2.58
C ASP A 518 -20.85 10.36 1.29
N ASP A 519 -19.82 10.63 0.48
CA ASP A 519 -19.43 9.86 -0.71
C ASP A 519 -17.93 9.49 -0.64
N VAL A 520 -17.60 8.61 0.30
CA VAL A 520 -16.20 8.32 0.64
C VAL A 520 -15.47 7.44 -0.38
N GLN A 521 -16.20 6.68 -1.20
CA GLN A 521 -15.64 5.74 -2.17
C GLN A 521 -14.50 4.89 -1.57
N SER A 522 -13.27 4.98 -2.11
CA SER A 522 -12.09 4.28 -1.57
C SER A 522 -11.30 5.10 -0.54
N GLY A 523 -11.85 6.19 -0.03
CA GLY A 523 -11.21 6.96 1.03
C GLY A 523 -11.01 8.44 0.73
N ILE A 524 -10.48 9.15 1.72
CA ILE A 524 -10.24 10.60 1.69
C ILE A 524 -8.77 10.84 2.00
N GLY A 525 -8.08 11.52 1.09
CA GLY A 525 -6.69 11.90 1.24
C GLY A 525 -5.69 10.92 0.66
N ILE A 526 -4.42 11.31 0.67
CA ILE A 526 -3.27 10.46 0.41
C ILE A 526 -2.84 9.90 1.77
N VAL A 527 -2.49 8.62 1.81
CA VAL A 527 -2.20 7.91 3.04
C VAL A 527 -0.76 7.40 3.14
N HIS A 528 -0.06 7.25 2.00
CA HIS A 528 1.38 7.03 1.97
C HIS A 528 2.03 7.95 0.94
N ASN A 529 3.13 8.59 1.30
CA ASN A 529 3.81 9.57 0.47
C ASN A 529 5.19 9.90 1.08
N ALA A 530 6.14 9.00 0.95
CA ALA A 530 7.42 9.16 1.63
C ALA A 530 8.34 10.24 1.03
N LEU A 531 8.09 10.70 -0.20
CA LEU A 531 8.73 11.89 -0.77
C LEU A 531 8.04 13.19 -0.35
N LEU A 532 6.95 13.12 0.42
CA LEU A 532 6.14 14.24 0.90
C LEU A 532 5.75 15.20 -0.24
N ILE A 533 5.30 14.61 -1.37
CA ILE A 533 4.86 15.35 -2.56
C ILE A 533 3.53 16.03 -2.25
N ASP A 534 3.46 17.34 -2.43
CA ASP A 534 2.21 18.09 -2.31
C ASP A 534 1.42 18.05 -3.63
N GLY A 535 0.09 18.05 -3.51
CA GLY A 535 -0.80 18.15 -4.65
C GLY A 535 -0.79 16.96 -5.61
N ALA A 536 -0.41 15.77 -5.17
CA ALA A 536 -0.53 14.56 -5.97
C ALA A 536 -2.00 14.27 -6.30
N GLU A 537 -2.25 13.79 -7.53
CA GLU A 537 -3.56 13.36 -8.00
C GLU A 537 -3.64 11.84 -8.07
N ARG A 538 -2.62 11.20 -8.66
CA ARG A 538 -2.56 9.74 -8.85
C ARG A 538 -1.14 9.25 -9.08
N THR A 539 -0.97 7.95 -8.93
CA THR A 539 0.25 7.23 -9.34
C THR A 539 -0.04 6.39 -10.58
N VAL A 540 0.81 6.46 -11.59
CA VAL A 540 0.77 5.60 -12.77
C VAL A 540 1.98 4.68 -12.76
N VAL A 541 1.73 3.37 -12.67
CA VAL A 541 2.75 2.31 -12.67
C VAL A 541 2.74 1.60 -14.01
N ARG A 542 3.91 1.32 -14.57
CA ARG A 542 4.05 0.56 -15.82
C ARG A 542 5.00 -0.62 -15.59
N GLY A 543 4.67 -1.76 -16.16
CA GLY A 543 5.49 -2.96 -16.14
C GLY A 543 5.63 -3.58 -17.54
N PRO A 544 6.52 -4.57 -17.70
CA PRO A 544 6.66 -5.30 -18.94
C PRO A 544 5.44 -6.23 -19.15
N PHE A 545 4.95 -6.32 -20.37
CA PHE A 545 3.87 -7.24 -20.73
C PHE A 545 4.32 -8.70 -20.67
N ARG A 546 5.61 -8.94 -20.91
CA ARG A 546 6.21 -10.29 -20.93
C ARG A 546 7.36 -10.42 -19.93
N PRO A 547 7.53 -11.56 -19.28
CA PRO A 547 8.71 -11.82 -18.46
C PRO A 547 9.95 -12.07 -19.35
N LEU A 548 11.14 -12.04 -18.74
CA LEU A 548 12.40 -12.50 -19.33
C LEU A 548 12.18 -13.94 -19.86
N SER A 549 12.59 -14.27 -20.90
CA SER A 549 13.21 -14.19 -22.13
C SER A 549 12.29 -13.70 -23.24
N ARG A 550 10.96 -13.87 -23.09
CA ARG A 550 9.97 -13.47 -24.07
C ARG A 550 9.95 -11.95 -24.29
N SER A 551 10.17 -11.15 -23.23
CA SER A 551 10.32 -9.70 -23.34
C SER A 551 11.46 -9.28 -24.28
N LEU A 552 12.62 -9.95 -24.21
CA LEU A 552 13.75 -9.66 -25.11
C LEU A 552 13.45 -10.01 -26.56
N ILE A 553 12.84 -11.18 -26.79
CA ILE A 553 12.47 -11.66 -28.14
C ILE A 553 11.44 -10.73 -28.78
N SER A 554 10.53 -10.16 -28.00
CA SER A 554 9.48 -9.24 -28.47
C SER A 554 9.85 -7.78 -28.44
N GLY A 555 11.10 -7.43 -28.14
CA GLY A 555 11.61 -6.06 -28.18
C GLY A 555 11.21 -5.17 -26.99
N GLU A 556 10.67 -5.73 -25.90
CA GLU A 556 10.36 -4.98 -24.67
C GLU A 556 11.61 -4.66 -23.86
N MET A 557 12.73 -5.33 -24.13
CA MET A 557 14.04 -5.11 -23.50
C MET A 557 14.06 -5.24 -21.97
N SER A 558 13.08 -5.93 -21.39
CA SER A 558 13.04 -6.19 -19.95
C SER A 558 13.77 -7.50 -19.60
N ILE A 559 14.58 -7.46 -18.55
CA ILE A 559 15.21 -8.64 -17.95
C ILE A 559 14.46 -9.12 -16.70
N SER A 560 13.27 -8.59 -16.43
CA SER A 560 12.47 -8.98 -15.27
C SER A 560 11.99 -10.43 -15.40
N PRO A 561 12.31 -11.31 -14.46
CA PRO A 561 11.74 -12.64 -14.38
C PRO A 561 10.26 -12.57 -13.99
N LYS A 562 9.60 -13.74 -13.82
CA LYS A 562 8.29 -13.78 -13.19
C LYS A 562 8.34 -13.13 -11.80
N PRO A 563 7.52 -12.12 -11.53
CA PRO A 563 7.63 -11.36 -10.28
C PRO A 563 7.40 -12.22 -9.02
N PRO A 564 8.11 -11.93 -7.91
CA PRO A 564 8.00 -12.72 -6.68
C PRO A 564 6.63 -12.59 -5.97
N TRP A 565 5.81 -11.63 -6.35
CA TRP A 565 4.44 -11.50 -5.83
C TRP A 565 3.40 -12.36 -6.56
N PHE A 566 3.78 -13.08 -7.64
CA PHE A 566 2.88 -14.06 -8.26
C PHE A 566 2.64 -15.21 -7.28
N VAL A 567 1.36 -15.53 -7.01
CA VAL A 567 0.99 -16.60 -6.05
C VAL A 567 1.53 -17.98 -6.43
N THR A 568 1.88 -18.16 -7.69
CA THR A 568 2.47 -19.40 -8.25
C THR A 568 4.00 -19.33 -8.36
N ASN A 569 4.65 -18.26 -7.89
CA ASN A 569 6.11 -18.15 -7.92
C ASN A 569 6.74 -19.13 -6.92
N LYS A 570 7.61 -20.02 -7.43
CA LYS A 570 8.19 -21.13 -6.66
C LYS A 570 9.31 -20.71 -5.71
N THR A 571 9.78 -19.49 -5.81
CA THR A 571 10.86 -18.94 -4.97
C THR A 571 10.45 -17.64 -4.26
N ALA A 572 9.15 -17.34 -4.22
CA ALA A 572 8.64 -16.09 -3.65
C ALA A 572 9.14 -15.85 -2.22
N ALA A 573 9.08 -16.87 -1.34
CA ALA A 573 9.54 -16.76 0.04
C ALA A 573 11.05 -16.45 0.13
N SER A 574 11.90 -17.18 -0.62
CA SER A 574 13.34 -16.95 -0.61
C SER A 574 13.72 -15.62 -1.25
N THR A 575 13.06 -15.25 -2.36
CA THR A 575 13.30 -13.97 -3.03
C THR A 575 12.84 -12.80 -2.18
N GLY A 576 11.66 -12.89 -1.54
CA GLY A 576 11.15 -11.87 -0.62
C GLY A 576 12.07 -11.65 0.58
N LYS A 577 12.56 -12.75 1.19
CA LYS A 577 13.57 -12.68 2.27
C LYS A 577 14.86 -11.98 1.84
N LEU A 578 15.38 -12.33 0.67
CA LEU A 578 16.59 -11.71 0.13
C LEU A 578 16.40 -10.23 -0.20
N LEU A 579 15.24 -9.86 -0.77
CA LEU A 579 14.89 -8.46 -1.04
C LEU A 579 14.74 -7.66 0.25
N THR A 580 14.12 -8.22 1.28
CA THR A 580 14.02 -7.59 2.61
C THR A 580 15.39 -7.37 3.25
N ALA A 581 16.25 -8.39 3.21
CA ALA A 581 17.64 -8.27 3.70
C ALA A 581 18.45 -7.25 2.88
N PHE A 582 18.16 -7.13 1.58
CA PHE A 582 18.75 -6.11 0.72
C PHE A 582 18.25 -4.71 1.10
N ALA A 583 16.93 -4.51 1.27
CA ALA A 583 16.35 -3.24 1.68
C ALA A 583 16.92 -2.75 3.02
N GLY A 584 17.15 -3.68 3.97
CA GLY A 584 17.77 -3.37 5.26
C GLY A 584 19.23 -2.92 5.19
N ALA A 585 20.01 -3.37 4.20
CA ALA A 585 21.40 -2.98 3.98
C ALA A 585 21.78 -3.21 2.50
N PRO A 586 21.50 -2.26 1.61
CA PRO A 586 21.78 -2.41 0.18
C PRO A 586 23.25 -2.64 -0.12
N SER A 587 23.56 -3.67 -0.94
CA SER A 587 24.92 -3.98 -1.37
C SER A 587 24.92 -4.71 -2.71
N TRP A 588 25.87 -4.37 -3.58
CA TRP A 588 26.10 -5.05 -4.85
C TRP A 588 26.36 -6.56 -4.68
N THR A 589 26.98 -6.95 -3.56
CA THR A 589 27.30 -8.35 -3.27
C THR A 589 26.08 -9.23 -2.99
N LYS A 590 24.91 -8.65 -2.67
CA LYS A 590 23.66 -9.37 -2.44
C LYS A 590 22.89 -9.66 -3.73
N LEU A 591 23.13 -8.89 -4.80
CA LEU A 591 22.36 -8.99 -6.05
C LEU A 591 22.43 -10.36 -6.72
N PRO A 592 23.60 -11.04 -6.82
CA PRO A 592 23.66 -12.36 -7.46
C PRO A 592 22.72 -13.40 -6.81
N ALA A 593 22.58 -13.39 -5.49
CA ALA A 593 21.70 -14.31 -4.78
C ALA A 593 20.22 -13.99 -5.06
N ILE A 594 19.85 -12.69 -5.13
CA ILE A 594 18.49 -12.25 -5.46
C ILE A 594 18.13 -12.70 -6.88
N PHE A 595 18.99 -12.43 -7.87
CA PHE A 595 18.74 -12.84 -9.26
C PHE A 595 18.70 -14.35 -9.41
N ALA A 596 19.61 -15.09 -8.78
CA ALA A 596 19.61 -16.55 -8.81
C ALA A 596 18.35 -17.15 -8.19
N SER A 597 17.75 -16.50 -7.19
CA SER A 597 16.45 -16.90 -6.64
C SER A 597 15.31 -16.51 -7.59
N ALA A 598 15.23 -15.27 -8.02
CA ALA A 598 14.13 -14.74 -8.84
C ALA A 598 14.00 -15.45 -10.20
N LEU A 599 15.11 -15.83 -10.83
CA LEU A 599 15.11 -16.55 -12.11
C LEU A 599 14.57 -17.99 -12.04
N ARG A 600 14.36 -18.53 -10.85
CA ARG A 600 13.78 -19.87 -10.63
C ARG A 600 12.33 -19.84 -10.20
N GLY A 601 11.72 -18.66 -10.15
CA GLY A 601 10.35 -18.38 -9.72
C GLY A 601 9.22 -18.85 -10.64
#